data_cec12d7dd7c9cdac7ba86bf56d192b6c
#
_entry.id   cec12d7dd7c9cdac7ba86bf56d192b6c
#
_cell.length_a   1.000
_cell.length_b   1.000
_cell.length_c   1.000
_cell.angle_alpha   90.00
_cell.angle_beta   90.00
_cell.angle_gamma   90.00
#
_symmetry.space_group_name_H-M   'P 1'
#
loop_
_entity.id
_entity.type
_entity.pdbx_description
1 polymer ?
#
loop_
_entity_poly.entity_id
_entity_poly.type
_entity_poly.pdbx_seq_one_letter_code
_entity_poly.pdbx_strand_id
1 'polypeptide(L)'
;MLWFISALGTAVCFGVNNTLFKWGALQHLSKVCIQLFFYWISFFIILLFTFIKGNFELRIFPILTGALIGILNANGNIQMSKAFEKGPASITSTIIAMNTVIVVLATSLLFPQSIPLTNWVGIIIIILAACIIQYQPNKTAQVEYKLWILSCCLALLSIGTVGVIMKFSTYQHFSVGEMLVSMYGGGAVYLSFLARKELKKLTTHKIEIKIGILVGILSTIGYSCYLFALKEGPSSVVYPIISLNCIVVLIGSLIIFKERLKKYQLIGIILTLCGIVLTKI
;
A
#
# COMPACT_ATOMS: atom_id res chain seq x y z
N MET A 1 -4.76 -19.81 10.80
CA MET A 1 -5.50 -19.60 9.53
C MET A 1 -6.09 -18.20 9.38
N LEU A 2 -6.54 -17.53 10.44
CA LEU A 2 -7.13 -16.18 10.35
C LEU A 2 -6.18 -15.11 9.80
N TRP A 3 -4.90 -15.14 10.16
CA TRP A 3 -3.92 -14.18 9.64
C TRP A 3 -3.76 -14.23 8.11
N PHE A 4 -3.88 -15.43 7.50
CA PHE A 4 -3.81 -15.59 6.05
C PHE A 4 -5.01 -14.96 5.35
N ILE A 5 -6.22 -15.17 5.89
CA ILE A 5 -7.45 -14.54 5.38
C ILE A 5 -7.35 -13.02 5.52
N SER A 6 -6.80 -12.53 6.64
CA SER A 6 -6.57 -11.10 6.85
C SER A 6 -5.56 -10.52 5.86
N ALA A 7 -4.48 -11.25 5.55
CA ALA A 7 -3.51 -10.85 4.53
C ALA A 7 -4.15 -10.76 3.14
N LEU A 8 -5.00 -11.71 2.76
CA LEU A 8 -5.77 -11.66 1.52
C LEU A 8 -6.77 -10.49 1.52
N GLY A 9 -7.48 -10.25 2.62
CA GLY A 9 -8.38 -9.10 2.78
C GLY A 9 -7.63 -7.78 2.58
N THR A 10 -6.41 -7.67 3.14
CA THR A 10 -5.51 -6.53 2.92
C THR A 10 -5.18 -6.37 1.44
N ALA A 11 -4.81 -7.47 0.75
CA ALA A 11 -4.48 -7.43 -0.67
C ALA A 11 -5.65 -6.92 -1.51
N VAL A 12 -6.88 -7.35 -1.21
CA VAL A 12 -8.09 -6.87 -1.88
C VAL A 12 -8.31 -5.38 -1.63
N CYS A 13 -8.32 -4.93 -0.38
CA CYS A 13 -8.53 -3.53 -0.03
C CYS A 13 -7.48 -2.61 -0.67
N PHE A 14 -6.20 -2.99 -0.58
CA PHE A 14 -5.12 -2.19 -1.17
C PHE A 14 -5.15 -2.22 -2.70
N GLY A 15 -5.55 -3.34 -3.30
CA GLY A 15 -5.70 -3.43 -4.75
C GLY A 15 -6.80 -2.52 -5.29
N VAL A 16 -7.95 -2.45 -4.60
CA VAL A 16 -9.03 -1.51 -4.96
C VAL A 16 -8.55 -0.07 -4.77
N ASN A 17 -7.88 0.25 -3.66
CA ASN A 17 -7.31 1.58 -3.42
C ASN A 17 -6.32 2.00 -4.52
N ASN A 18 -5.40 1.11 -4.89
CA ASN A 18 -4.43 1.37 -5.95
C ASN A 18 -5.10 1.57 -7.31
N THR A 19 -6.19 0.84 -7.59
CA THR A 19 -7.01 1.04 -8.79
C THR A 19 -7.65 2.43 -8.81
N LEU A 20 -8.18 2.88 -7.67
CA LEU A 20 -8.76 4.22 -7.52
C LEU A 20 -7.69 5.32 -7.65
N PHE A 21 -6.50 5.13 -7.09
CA PHE A 21 -5.38 6.06 -7.26
C PHE A 21 -4.90 6.13 -8.71
N LYS A 22 -4.79 4.97 -9.40
CA LYS A 22 -4.47 4.91 -10.83
C LYS A 22 -5.52 5.67 -11.64
N TRP A 23 -6.79 5.43 -11.35
CA TRP A 23 -7.88 6.13 -12.03
C TRP A 23 -7.82 7.64 -11.80
N GLY A 24 -7.65 8.09 -10.56
CA GLY A 24 -7.51 9.50 -10.22
C GLY A 24 -6.31 10.16 -10.90
N ALA A 25 -5.17 9.47 -10.98
CA ALA A 25 -3.98 9.97 -11.66
C ALA A 25 -4.22 10.17 -13.17
N LEU A 26 -4.88 9.22 -13.83
CA LEU A 26 -5.22 9.30 -15.26
C LEU A 26 -6.26 10.39 -15.58
N GLN A 27 -7.10 10.74 -14.60
CA GLN A 27 -8.05 11.86 -14.71
C GLN A 27 -7.45 13.21 -14.28
N HIS A 28 -6.13 13.26 -14.01
CA HIS A 28 -5.41 14.45 -13.52
C HIS A 28 -6.03 15.08 -12.27
N LEU A 29 -6.67 14.26 -11.40
CA LEU A 29 -7.25 14.72 -10.16
C LEU A 29 -6.15 15.07 -9.14
N SER A 30 -6.47 15.95 -8.18
CA SER A 30 -5.52 16.32 -7.14
C SER A 30 -5.23 15.15 -6.20
N LYS A 31 -3.99 14.65 -6.28
CA LYS A 31 -3.47 13.56 -5.45
C LYS A 31 -3.47 13.92 -3.98
N VAL A 32 -3.13 15.17 -3.70
CA VAL A 32 -3.03 15.68 -2.32
C VAL A 32 -4.41 15.76 -1.69
N CYS A 33 -5.41 16.24 -2.45
CA CYS A 33 -6.79 16.27 -1.97
C CYS A 33 -7.36 14.87 -1.72
N ILE A 34 -7.17 13.92 -2.64
CA ILE A 34 -7.62 12.52 -2.43
C ILE A 34 -7.00 11.94 -1.16
N GLN A 35 -5.68 12.10 -0.98
CA GLN A 35 -4.96 11.61 0.20
C GLN A 35 -5.42 12.32 1.48
N LEU A 36 -5.66 13.63 1.44
CA LEU A 36 -6.13 14.40 2.58
C LEU A 36 -7.46 13.85 3.13
N PHE A 37 -8.46 13.69 2.26
CA PHE A 37 -9.76 13.18 2.68
C PHE A 37 -9.69 11.72 3.12
N PHE A 38 -8.88 10.90 2.45
CA PHE A 38 -8.59 9.53 2.86
C PHE A 38 -8.08 9.49 4.30
N TYR A 39 -7.04 10.26 4.64
CA TYR A 39 -6.43 10.22 5.96
C TYR A 39 -7.35 10.77 7.05
N TRP A 40 -8.10 11.85 6.80
CA TRP A 40 -9.05 12.39 7.77
C TRP A 40 -10.21 11.43 8.04
N ILE A 41 -10.80 10.84 7.01
CA ILE A 41 -11.90 9.87 7.17
C ILE A 41 -11.41 8.65 7.95
N SER A 42 -10.26 8.07 7.58
CA SER A 42 -9.69 6.95 8.30
C SER A 42 -9.37 7.28 9.75
N PHE A 43 -8.84 8.47 10.01
CA PHE A 43 -8.56 8.94 11.37
C PHE A 43 -9.82 8.95 12.22
N PHE A 44 -10.89 9.57 11.74
CA PHE A 44 -12.14 9.64 12.51
C PHE A 44 -12.78 8.26 12.72
N ILE A 45 -12.77 7.39 11.72
CA ILE A 45 -13.32 6.03 11.84
C ILE A 45 -12.54 5.23 12.91
N ILE A 46 -11.20 5.22 12.84
CA ILE A 46 -10.38 4.47 13.80
C ILE A 46 -10.41 5.09 15.18
N LEU A 47 -10.40 6.42 15.29
CA LEU A 47 -10.50 7.11 16.57
C LEU A 47 -11.79 6.73 17.28
N LEU A 48 -12.93 6.81 16.58
CA LEU A 48 -14.23 6.42 17.13
C LEU A 48 -14.25 4.94 17.56
N PHE A 49 -13.73 4.04 16.72
CA PHE A 49 -13.69 2.62 17.02
C PHE A 49 -12.81 2.29 18.22
N THR A 50 -11.64 2.94 18.33
CA THR A 50 -10.70 2.75 19.44
C THR A 50 -11.27 3.30 20.74
N PHE A 51 -11.97 4.44 20.66
CA PHE A 51 -12.65 5.04 21.82
C PHE A 51 -13.78 4.16 22.35
N ILE A 52 -14.62 3.60 21.47
CA ILE A 52 -15.71 2.69 21.85
C ILE A 52 -15.17 1.42 22.52
N LYS A 53 -14.01 0.90 22.08
CA LYS A 53 -13.38 -0.28 22.69
C LYS A 53 -12.70 -0.02 24.03
N GLY A 54 -12.55 1.22 24.45
CA GLY A 54 -11.93 1.60 25.72
C GLY A 54 -10.43 1.31 25.81
N ASN A 55 -9.76 0.99 24.71
CA ASN A 55 -8.36 0.57 24.64
C ASN A 55 -7.43 1.71 24.19
N PHE A 56 -7.74 2.93 24.55
CA PHE A 56 -6.93 4.08 24.12
C PHE A 56 -5.94 4.46 25.22
N GLU A 57 -4.70 4.01 25.08
CA GLU A 57 -3.58 4.43 25.92
C GLU A 57 -2.71 5.42 25.13
N LEU A 58 -2.50 6.61 25.69
CA LEU A 58 -1.61 7.61 25.10
C LEU A 58 -0.15 7.30 25.42
N ARG A 59 0.48 6.41 24.66
CA ARG A 59 1.91 6.14 24.77
C ARG A 59 2.68 6.93 23.73
N ILE A 60 3.69 7.68 24.14
CA ILE A 60 4.45 8.58 23.27
C ILE A 60 5.12 7.81 22.12
N PHE A 61 5.71 6.65 22.39
CA PHE A 61 6.46 5.90 21.38
C PHE A 61 5.59 5.32 20.25
N PRO A 62 4.45 4.65 20.52
CA PRO A 62 3.48 4.28 19.47
C PRO A 62 2.95 5.47 18.67
N ILE A 63 2.73 6.62 19.34
CA ILE A 63 2.25 7.84 18.66
C ILE A 63 3.28 8.35 17.66
N LEU A 64 4.55 8.46 18.06
CA LEU A 64 5.61 8.93 17.19
C LEU A 64 5.86 7.98 16.01
N THR A 65 5.93 6.67 16.27
CA THR A 65 6.11 5.65 15.24
C THR A 65 4.93 5.61 14.27
N GLY A 66 3.70 5.67 14.78
CA GLY A 66 2.50 5.74 13.94
C GLY A 66 2.47 6.98 13.07
N ALA A 67 2.74 8.17 13.64
CA ALA A 67 2.78 9.41 12.89
C ALA A 67 3.85 9.37 11.78
N LEU A 68 5.04 8.82 12.07
CA LEU A 68 6.10 8.63 11.06
C LEU A 68 5.63 7.71 9.91
N ILE A 69 5.00 6.58 10.24
CA ILE A 69 4.39 5.69 9.23
C ILE A 69 3.39 6.46 8.38
N GLY A 70 2.52 7.27 8.99
CA GLY A 70 1.52 8.06 8.29
C GLY A 70 2.12 9.05 7.31
N ILE A 71 3.14 9.79 7.71
CA ILE A 71 3.86 10.75 6.86
C ILE A 71 4.55 10.03 5.69
N LEU A 72 5.28 8.95 5.97
CA LEU A 72 5.99 8.17 4.95
C LEU A 72 5.01 7.55 3.95
N ASN A 73 3.91 6.97 4.42
CA ASN A 73 2.90 6.36 3.56
C ASN A 73 2.20 7.41 2.69
N ALA A 74 1.82 8.56 3.24
CA ALA A 74 1.23 9.67 2.49
C ALA A 74 2.19 10.18 1.40
N ASN A 75 3.46 10.40 1.76
CA ASN A 75 4.48 10.80 0.79
C ASN A 75 4.71 9.73 -0.28
N GLY A 76 4.82 8.45 0.11
CA GLY A 76 4.98 7.33 -0.80
C GLY A 76 3.87 7.27 -1.85
N ASN A 77 2.61 7.41 -1.44
CA ASN A 77 1.45 7.44 -2.34
C ASN A 77 1.45 8.66 -3.27
N ILE A 78 1.83 9.84 -2.78
CA ILE A 78 1.98 11.04 -3.62
C ILE A 78 3.08 10.84 -4.66
N GLN A 79 4.25 10.33 -4.26
CA GLN A 79 5.36 10.09 -5.18
C GLN A 79 5.03 8.99 -6.19
N MET A 80 4.33 7.92 -5.78
CA MET A 80 3.81 6.90 -6.68
C MET A 80 2.89 7.50 -7.75
N SER A 81 1.95 8.35 -7.35
CA SER A 81 1.04 9.03 -8.28
C SER A 81 1.79 9.96 -9.25
N LYS A 82 2.81 10.69 -8.76
CA LYS A 82 3.69 11.51 -9.61
C LYS A 82 4.48 10.67 -10.60
N ALA A 83 4.98 9.51 -10.16
CA ALA A 83 5.72 8.61 -11.04
C ALA A 83 4.83 8.06 -12.18
N PHE A 84 3.56 7.74 -11.91
CA PHE A 84 2.60 7.33 -12.93
C PHE A 84 2.30 8.43 -13.97
N GLU A 85 2.34 9.70 -13.58
CA GLU A 85 2.15 10.82 -14.52
C GLU A 85 3.37 11.08 -15.40
N LYS A 86 4.59 10.88 -14.85
CA LYS A 86 5.85 11.30 -15.49
C LYS A 86 6.53 10.21 -16.29
N GLY A 87 6.10 8.96 -16.17
CA GLY A 87 6.75 7.85 -16.85
C GLY A 87 5.82 6.70 -17.19
N PRO A 88 6.35 5.65 -17.83
CA PRO A 88 5.55 4.50 -18.25
C PRO A 88 5.00 3.76 -17.02
N ALA A 89 3.67 3.68 -16.93
CA ALA A 89 2.97 3.10 -15.78
C ALA A 89 3.40 1.65 -15.48
N SER A 90 3.72 0.89 -16.53
CA SER A 90 4.20 -0.49 -16.42
C SER A 90 5.50 -0.62 -15.64
N ILE A 91 6.52 0.17 -16.05
CA ILE A 91 7.83 0.13 -15.39
C ILE A 91 7.72 0.74 -13.99
N THR A 92 6.95 1.82 -13.85
CA THR A 92 6.67 2.44 -12.55
C THR A 92 6.08 1.46 -11.55
N SER A 93 5.02 0.72 -11.95
CA SER A 93 4.38 -0.26 -11.05
C SER A 93 5.32 -1.42 -10.69
N THR A 94 6.13 -1.87 -11.63
CA THR A 94 7.13 -2.92 -11.39
C THR A 94 8.20 -2.47 -10.39
N ILE A 95 8.75 -1.25 -10.56
CA ILE A 95 9.73 -0.70 -9.62
C ILE A 95 9.13 -0.57 -8.21
N ILE A 96 7.91 -0.04 -8.11
CA ILE A 96 7.25 0.14 -6.81
C ILE A 96 6.93 -1.21 -6.16
N ALA A 97 6.55 -2.24 -6.93
CA ALA A 97 6.31 -3.59 -6.40
C ALA A 97 7.57 -4.21 -5.75
N MET A 98 8.77 -3.77 -6.14
CA MET A 98 10.02 -4.21 -5.50
C MET A 98 10.13 -3.77 -4.03
N ASN A 99 9.23 -2.90 -3.52
CA ASN A 99 9.15 -2.59 -2.10
C ASN A 99 8.99 -3.86 -1.25
N THR A 100 8.23 -4.85 -1.74
CA THR A 100 8.04 -6.14 -1.06
C THR A 100 9.36 -6.87 -0.84
N VAL A 101 10.28 -6.82 -1.81
CA VAL A 101 11.63 -7.42 -1.68
C VAL A 101 12.39 -6.74 -0.54
N ILE A 102 12.39 -5.39 -0.53
CA ILE A 102 13.08 -4.61 0.51
C ILE A 102 12.53 -4.97 1.89
N VAL A 103 11.20 -5.01 2.02
CA VAL A 103 10.56 -5.30 3.30
C VAL A 103 10.84 -6.73 3.76
N VAL A 104 10.73 -7.73 2.88
CA VAL A 104 11.01 -9.13 3.22
C VAL A 104 12.47 -9.30 3.65
N LEU A 105 13.42 -8.76 2.90
CA LEU A 105 14.85 -8.83 3.25
C LEU A 105 15.13 -8.10 4.57
N ALA A 106 14.66 -6.86 4.72
CA ALA A 106 14.89 -6.10 5.94
C ALA A 106 14.27 -6.77 7.18
N THR A 107 13.04 -7.29 7.07
CA THR A 107 12.38 -7.95 8.19
C THR A 107 12.97 -9.30 8.53
N SER A 108 13.49 -10.07 7.55
CA SER A 108 14.18 -11.33 7.81
C SER A 108 15.54 -11.13 8.48
N LEU A 109 16.21 -10.01 8.23
CA LEU A 109 17.48 -9.66 8.88
C LEU A 109 17.29 -9.08 10.30
N LEU A 110 16.26 -8.28 10.48
CA LEU A 110 16.01 -7.55 11.75
C LEU A 110 15.25 -8.37 12.79
N PHE A 111 14.43 -9.32 12.36
CA PHE A 111 13.61 -10.12 13.26
C PHE A 111 13.97 -11.60 13.16
N PRO A 112 14.11 -12.32 14.30
CA PRO A 112 14.47 -13.72 14.32
C PRO A 112 13.32 -14.58 13.77
N GLN A 113 13.35 -14.87 12.47
CA GLN A 113 12.39 -15.74 11.79
C GLN A 113 13.19 -16.78 10.99
N SER A 114 13.05 -18.06 11.35
CA SER A 114 13.55 -19.14 10.51
C SER A 114 12.61 -19.34 9.32
N ILE A 115 13.09 -19.04 8.14
CA ILE A 115 12.33 -19.21 6.89
C ILE A 115 12.85 -20.47 6.20
N PRO A 116 12.04 -21.54 6.07
CA PRO A 116 12.41 -22.71 5.31
C PRO A 116 12.79 -22.38 3.86
N LEU A 117 13.65 -23.16 3.24
CA LEU A 117 14.09 -22.92 1.86
C LEU A 117 12.90 -22.94 0.86
N THR A 118 11.92 -23.81 1.10
CA THR A 118 10.68 -23.89 0.31
C THR A 118 9.93 -22.56 0.30
N ASN A 119 9.85 -21.88 1.45
CA ASN A 119 9.20 -20.59 1.56
C ASN A 119 9.97 -19.50 0.80
N TRP A 120 11.31 -19.51 0.82
CA TRP A 120 12.12 -18.59 0.01
C TRP A 120 11.85 -18.73 -1.48
N VAL A 121 11.76 -19.97 -1.99
CA VAL A 121 11.41 -20.22 -3.39
C VAL A 121 10.01 -19.68 -3.70
N GLY A 122 9.02 -19.95 -2.84
CA GLY A 122 7.67 -19.43 -3.00
C GLY A 122 7.61 -17.88 -3.00
N ILE A 123 8.34 -17.23 -2.09
CA ILE A 123 8.45 -15.77 -2.00
C ILE A 123 9.02 -15.19 -3.31
N ILE A 124 10.11 -15.75 -3.81
CA ILE A 124 10.75 -15.31 -5.06
C ILE A 124 9.78 -15.45 -6.23
N ILE A 125 9.07 -16.57 -6.32
CA ILE A 125 8.08 -16.81 -7.38
C ILE A 125 6.95 -15.77 -7.31
N ILE A 126 6.40 -15.46 -6.13
CA ILE A 126 5.34 -14.45 -5.97
C ILE A 126 5.83 -13.06 -6.39
N ILE A 127 7.05 -12.69 -6.01
CA ILE A 127 7.62 -11.38 -6.36
C ILE A 127 7.82 -11.28 -7.88
N LEU A 128 8.40 -12.31 -8.52
CA LEU A 128 8.57 -12.35 -9.97
C LEU A 128 7.22 -12.32 -10.70
N ALA A 129 6.25 -13.07 -10.21
CA ALA A 129 4.90 -13.08 -10.75
C ALA A 129 4.23 -11.69 -10.65
N ALA A 130 4.37 -11.00 -9.51
CA ALA A 130 3.87 -9.64 -9.35
C ALA A 130 4.51 -8.66 -10.35
N CYS A 131 5.81 -8.78 -10.61
CA CYS A 131 6.51 -7.99 -11.63
C CYS A 131 5.98 -8.29 -13.05
N ILE A 132 5.76 -9.56 -13.38
CA ILE A 132 5.22 -9.99 -14.69
C ILE A 132 3.80 -9.44 -14.87
N ILE A 133 2.93 -9.55 -13.86
CA ILE A 133 1.54 -9.05 -13.92
C ILE A 133 1.50 -7.55 -14.16
N GLN A 134 2.38 -6.80 -13.50
CA GLN A 134 2.42 -5.34 -13.60
C GLN A 134 3.14 -4.83 -14.85
N TYR A 135 3.87 -5.69 -15.55
CA TYR A 135 4.54 -5.31 -16.78
C TYR A 135 3.52 -5.00 -17.88
N GLN A 136 3.48 -3.73 -18.29
CA GLN A 136 2.64 -3.25 -19.40
C GLN A 136 3.50 -2.41 -20.35
N PRO A 137 3.90 -2.91 -21.50
CA PRO A 137 4.67 -2.12 -22.47
C PRO A 137 3.81 -0.96 -22.97
N ASN A 138 4.14 0.25 -22.52
CA ASN A 138 3.44 1.46 -22.96
C ASN A 138 3.97 1.96 -24.30
N LYS A 139 3.05 2.44 -25.12
CA LYS A 139 3.35 3.22 -26.30
C LYS A 139 3.67 4.65 -25.86
N THR A 140 4.91 5.09 -26.11
CA THR A 140 5.37 6.49 -26.19
C THR A 140 4.67 7.54 -25.32
N ALA A 141 5.04 7.60 -24.03
CA ALA A 141 4.87 8.82 -23.25
C ALA A 141 6.19 9.62 -23.30
N GLN A 142 6.10 10.94 -23.39
CA GLN A 142 7.28 11.77 -23.13
C GLN A 142 7.69 11.57 -21.67
N VAL A 143 8.88 11.02 -21.44
CA VAL A 143 9.35 10.62 -20.11
C VAL A 143 10.29 11.68 -19.58
N GLU A 144 9.93 12.30 -18.48
CA GLU A 144 10.84 13.15 -17.71
C GLU A 144 11.73 12.27 -16.80
N TYR A 145 12.73 11.60 -17.39
CA TYR A 145 13.51 10.53 -16.74
C TYR A 145 14.02 10.87 -15.34
N LYS A 146 14.60 12.05 -15.12
CA LYS A 146 15.16 12.44 -13.81
C LYS A 146 14.07 12.50 -12.72
N LEU A 147 12.98 13.20 -12.98
CA LEU A 147 11.89 13.37 -12.03
C LEU A 147 11.09 12.07 -11.83
N TRP A 148 10.94 11.29 -12.90
CA TRP A 148 10.30 9.98 -12.84
C TRP A 148 11.08 9.00 -11.97
N ILE A 149 12.39 8.80 -12.21
CA ILE A 149 13.25 7.91 -11.42
C ILE A 149 13.26 8.36 -9.95
N LEU A 150 13.43 9.67 -9.69
CA LEU A 150 13.41 10.20 -8.33
C LEU A 150 12.09 9.88 -7.61
N SER A 151 10.96 10.08 -8.29
CA SER A 151 9.64 9.76 -7.71
C SER A 151 9.46 8.26 -7.46
N CYS A 152 9.95 7.40 -8.36
CA CYS A 152 9.95 5.94 -8.16
C CYS A 152 10.79 5.53 -6.95
N CYS A 153 12.02 6.05 -6.82
CA CYS A 153 12.90 5.75 -5.70
C CYS A 153 12.32 6.24 -4.37
N LEU A 154 11.78 7.47 -4.34
CA LEU A 154 11.15 8.00 -3.13
C LEU A 154 9.89 7.20 -2.73
N ALA A 155 9.05 6.78 -3.70
CA ALA A 155 7.92 5.94 -3.43
C ALA A 155 8.34 4.56 -2.88
N LEU A 156 9.31 3.92 -3.54
CA LEU A 156 9.85 2.63 -3.17
C LEU A 156 10.40 2.62 -1.73
N LEU A 157 11.25 3.60 -1.42
CA LEU A 157 11.86 3.74 -0.09
C LEU A 157 10.82 4.08 0.97
N SER A 158 9.93 5.04 0.70
CA SER A 158 8.89 5.42 1.66
C SER A 158 7.97 4.24 2.01
N ILE A 159 7.44 3.54 1.00
CA ILE A 159 6.51 2.42 1.20
C ILE A 159 7.25 1.20 1.82
N GLY A 160 8.48 0.95 1.39
CA GLY A 160 9.31 -0.11 1.96
C GLY A 160 9.60 0.13 3.45
N THR A 161 10.01 1.35 3.82
CA THR A 161 10.26 1.73 5.22
C THR A 161 8.99 1.61 6.07
N VAL A 162 7.83 2.00 5.55
CA VAL A 162 6.52 1.80 6.22
C VAL A 162 6.31 0.34 6.60
N GLY A 163 6.56 -0.59 5.67
CA GLY A 163 6.42 -2.02 5.94
C GLY A 163 7.31 -2.49 7.09
N VAL A 164 8.58 -2.10 7.08
CA VAL A 164 9.55 -2.47 8.14
C VAL A 164 9.12 -1.92 9.51
N ILE A 165 8.74 -0.63 9.57
CA ILE A 165 8.30 -0.01 10.84
C ILE A 165 6.98 -0.63 11.32
N MET A 166 6.08 -1.02 10.43
CA MET A 166 4.85 -1.72 10.82
C MET A 166 5.15 -3.10 11.44
N LYS A 167 6.09 -3.86 10.90
CA LYS A 167 6.52 -5.11 11.53
C LYS A 167 7.17 -4.86 12.90
N PHE A 168 8.03 -3.85 12.99
CA PHE A 168 8.61 -3.43 14.28
C PHE A 168 7.53 -3.11 15.31
N SER A 169 6.49 -2.38 14.93
CA SER A 169 5.38 -2.01 15.81
C SER A 169 4.61 -3.24 16.31
N THR A 170 4.38 -4.23 15.45
CA THR A 170 3.73 -5.48 15.87
C THR A 170 4.64 -6.34 16.75
N TYR A 171 5.95 -6.31 16.51
CA TYR A 171 6.94 -7.00 17.34
C TYR A 171 7.02 -6.39 18.75
N GLN A 172 6.88 -5.07 18.87
CA GLN A 172 6.81 -4.35 20.16
C GLN A 172 5.43 -4.44 20.85
N HIS A 173 4.51 -5.25 20.30
CA HIS A 173 3.16 -5.43 20.83
C HIS A 173 2.35 -4.13 20.98
N PHE A 174 2.56 -3.15 20.08
CA PHE A 174 1.75 -1.93 20.10
C PHE A 174 0.28 -2.24 19.77
N SER A 175 -0.63 -1.51 20.39
CA SER A 175 -2.06 -1.61 20.09
C SER A 175 -2.33 -1.21 18.64
N VAL A 176 -3.08 -2.05 17.92
CA VAL A 176 -3.49 -1.77 16.53
C VAL A 176 -4.24 -0.44 16.43
N GLY A 177 -5.12 -0.16 17.42
CA GLY A 177 -5.87 1.09 17.46
C GLY A 177 -4.97 2.31 17.60
N GLU A 178 -4.04 2.32 18.58
CA GLU A 178 -3.09 3.42 18.78
C GLU A 178 -2.24 3.68 17.54
N MET A 179 -1.72 2.61 16.92
CA MET A 179 -0.91 2.70 15.72
C MET A 179 -1.66 3.33 14.55
N LEU A 180 -2.90 2.88 14.30
CA LEU A 180 -3.70 3.38 13.21
C LEU A 180 -4.19 4.82 13.45
N VAL A 181 -4.62 5.15 14.67
CA VAL A 181 -4.99 6.54 15.03
C VAL A 181 -3.81 7.47 14.79
N SER A 182 -2.63 7.10 15.28
CA SER A 182 -1.41 7.91 15.14
C SER A 182 -0.94 8.00 13.69
N MET A 183 -1.02 6.90 12.92
CA MET A 183 -0.69 6.86 11.51
C MET A 183 -1.60 7.80 10.70
N TYR A 184 -2.90 7.65 10.85
CA TYR A 184 -3.83 8.48 10.10
C TYR A 184 -3.82 9.93 10.57
N GLY A 185 -3.69 10.17 11.89
CA GLY A 185 -3.58 11.52 12.45
C GLY A 185 -2.32 12.25 11.99
N GLY A 186 -1.16 11.61 12.09
CA GLY A 186 0.10 12.18 11.62
C GLY A 186 0.11 12.48 10.13
N GLY A 187 -0.39 11.54 9.31
CA GLY A 187 -0.54 11.73 7.87
C GLY A 187 -1.56 12.84 7.52
N ALA A 188 -2.69 12.91 8.24
CA ALA A 188 -3.70 13.96 8.03
C ALA A 188 -3.14 15.36 8.33
N VAL A 189 -2.41 15.51 9.43
CA VAL A 189 -1.75 16.78 9.77
C VAL A 189 -0.73 17.15 8.70
N TYR A 190 0.16 16.24 8.31
CA TYR A 190 1.13 16.46 7.24
C TYR A 190 0.47 16.89 5.92
N LEU A 191 -0.55 16.17 5.49
CA LEU A 191 -1.30 16.47 4.27
C LEU A 191 -2.06 17.79 4.34
N SER A 192 -2.57 18.17 5.52
CA SER A 192 -3.24 19.46 5.73
C SER A 192 -2.28 20.63 5.48
N PHE A 193 -0.99 20.48 5.85
CA PHE A 193 0.02 21.47 5.51
C PHE A 193 0.31 21.53 4.01
N LEU A 194 0.42 20.39 3.34
CA LEU A 194 0.65 20.32 1.89
C LEU A 194 -0.54 20.85 1.08
N ALA A 195 -1.76 20.55 1.52
CA ALA A 195 -2.97 20.90 0.81
C ALA A 195 -3.41 22.38 0.96
N ARG A 196 -2.75 23.19 1.80
CA ARG A 196 -3.16 24.58 2.11
C ARG A 196 -3.50 25.43 0.88
N LYS A 197 -2.73 25.27 -0.21
CA LYS A 197 -2.95 26.02 -1.46
C LYS A 197 -4.15 25.46 -2.26
N GLU A 198 -4.37 24.16 -2.22
CA GLU A 198 -5.42 23.46 -2.98
C GLU A 198 -6.76 23.57 -2.28
N LEU A 199 -6.77 23.60 -0.93
CA LEU A 199 -8.00 23.76 -0.12
C LEU A 199 -8.78 25.05 -0.38
N LYS A 200 -8.12 26.11 -0.89
CA LYS A 200 -8.80 27.35 -1.29
C LYS A 200 -9.78 27.16 -2.46
N LYS A 201 -9.72 26.01 -3.16
CA LYS A 201 -10.59 25.66 -4.30
C LYS A 201 -11.44 24.41 -4.03
N LEU A 202 -11.84 24.17 -2.78
CA LEU A 202 -12.55 22.96 -2.34
C LEU A 202 -13.82 22.64 -3.14
N THR A 203 -14.54 23.67 -3.62
CA THR A 203 -15.78 23.48 -4.40
C THR A 203 -15.56 22.78 -5.74
N THR A 204 -14.34 22.76 -6.25
CA THR A 204 -13.98 22.08 -7.50
C THR A 204 -13.55 20.61 -7.31
N HIS A 205 -13.35 20.17 -6.06
CA HIS A 205 -12.78 18.84 -5.72
C HIS A 205 -13.81 17.80 -5.26
N LYS A 206 -15.06 17.85 -5.78
CA LYS A 206 -16.11 16.91 -5.38
C LYS A 206 -15.79 15.45 -5.65
N ILE A 207 -15.09 15.15 -6.73
CA ILE A 207 -14.73 13.78 -7.13
C ILE A 207 -13.61 13.27 -6.23
N GLU A 208 -12.59 14.08 -5.97
CA GLU A 208 -11.48 13.78 -5.07
C GLU A 208 -11.96 13.46 -3.65
N ILE A 209 -12.96 14.22 -3.15
CA ILE A 209 -13.58 13.97 -1.85
C ILE A 209 -14.24 12.59 -1.83
N LYS A 210 -15.05 12.25 -2.83
CA LYS A 210 -15.73 10.95 -2.92
C LYS A 210 -14.74 9.79 -2.95
N ILE A 211 -13.69 9.92 -3.76
CA ILE A 211 -12.63 8.90 -3.85
C ILE A 211 -11.90 8.81 -2.52
N GLY A 212 -11.52 9.94 -1.92
CA GLY A 212 -10.83 9.97 -0.63
C GLY A 212 -11.63 9.29 0.49
N ILE A 213 -12.96 9.51 0.54
CA ILE A 213 -13.85 8.83 1.51
C ILE A 213 -13.84 7.31 1.27
N LEU A 214 -14.03 6.87 0.02
CA LEU A 214 -14.06 5.44 -0.32
C LEU A 214 -12.72 4.77 0.01
N VAL A 215 -11.62 5.38 -0.40
CA VAL A 215 -10.26 4.92 -0.08
C VAL A 215 -10.04 4.90 1.43
N GLY A 216 -10.54 5.89 2.17
CA GLY A 216 -10.44 5.97 3.62
C GLY A 216 -11.10 4.77 4.33
N ILE A 217 -12.32 4.44 3.95
CA ILE A 217 -13.05 3.29 4.49
C ILE A 217 -12.30 1.98 4.18
N LEU A 218 -11.94 1.76 2.92
CA LEU A 218 -11.21 0.56 2.49
C LEU A 218 -9.84 0.45 3.15
N SER A 219 -9.11 1.57 3.30
CA SER A 219 -7.81 1.59 3.96
C SER A 219 -7.91 1.26 5.44
N THR A 220 -8.94 1.74 6.12
CA THR A 220 -9.16 1.44 7.53
C THR A 220 -9.32 -0.08 7.75
N ILE A 221 -10.13 -0.73 6.91
CA ILE A 221 -10.30 -2.19 6.93
C ILE A 221 -8.98 -2.87 6.55
N GLY A 222 -8.37 -2.46 5.44
CA GLY A 222 -7.15 -3.05 4.92
C GLY A 222 -5.98 -2.98 5.91
N TYR A 223 -5.71 -1.83 6.53
CA TYR A 223 -4.62 -1.70 7.51
C TYR A 223 -4.91 -2.41 8.84
N SER A 224 -6.18 -2.50 9.26
CA SER A 224 -6.56 -3.31 10.42
C SER A 224 -6.26 -4.79 10.18
N CYS A 225 -6.66 -5.31 9.02
CA CYS A 225 -6.32 -6.67 8.58
C CYS A 225 -4.82 -6.87 8.44
N TYR A 226 -4.10 -5.89 7.91
CA TYR A 226 -2.65 -5.92 7.72
C TYR A 226 -1.89 -6.07 9.03
N LEU A 227 -2.18 -5.21 10.01
CA LEU A 227 -1.53 -5.28 11.32
C LEU A 227 -1.86 -6.58 12.05
N PHE A 228 -3.10 -7.06 11.93
CA PHE A 228 -3.48 -8.36 12.48
C PHE A 228 -2.69 -9.49 11.81
N ALA A 229 -2.56 -9.48 10.49
CA ALA A 229 -1.80 -10.49 9.76
C ALA A 229 -0.31 -10.46 10.15
N LEU A 230 0.30 -9.28 10.33
CA LEU A 230 1.69 -9.14 10.76
C LEU A 230 1.94 -9.57 12.20
N LYS A 231 0.94 -9.41 13.07
CA LYS A 231 1.00 -9.82 14.47
C LYS A 231 1.01 -11.34 14.60
N GLU A 232 0.11 -12.02 13.89
CA GLU A 232 -0.16 -13.46 14.04
C GLU A 232 0.59 -14.33 13.03
N GLY A 233 1.11 -13.73 11.93
CA GLY A 233 1.75 -14.45 10.84
C GLY A 233 3.22 -14.07 10.61
N PRO A 234 3.98 -14.96 9.92
CA PRO A 234 5.35 -14.64 9.55
C PRO A 234 5.37 -13.55 8.49
N SER A 235 6.11 -12.47 8.76
CA SER A 235 6.18 -11.31 7.86
C SER A 235 6.68 -11.69 6.47
N SER A 236 7.61 -12.65 6.38
CA SER A 236 8.14 -13.21 5.13
C SER A 236 7.07 -13.76 4.19
N VAL A 237 5.95 -14.26 4.73
CA VAL A 237 4.82 -14.78 3.95
C VAL A 237 3.73 -13.72 3.80
N VAL A 238 3.47 -12.91 4.83
CA VAL A 238 2.43 -11.87 4.83
C VAL A 238 2.69 -10.84 3.73
N TYR A 239 3.92 -10.33 3.59
CA TYR A 239 4.22 -9.31 2.57
C TYR A 239 4.03 -9.81 1.12
N PRO A 240 4.52 -10.99 0.72
CA PRO A 240 4.21 -11.53 -0.59
C PRO A 240 2.71 -11.71 -0.85
N ILE A 241 1.93 -12.15 0.14
CA ILE A 241 0.48 -12.28 -0.01
C ILE A 241 -0.16 -10.91 -0.24
N ILE A 242 0.25 -9.88 0.49
CA ILE A 242 -0.26 -8.52 0.29
C ILE A 242 0.10 -7.98 -1.09
N SER A 243 1.25 -8.36 -1.65
CA SER A 243 1.64 -7.97 -3.01
C SER A 243 0.70 -8.49 -4.10
N LEU A 244 -0.18 -9.47 -3.79
CA LEU A 244 -1.26 -9.91 -4.67
C LEU A 244 -2.29 -8.81 -4.96
N ASN A 245 -2.22 -7.68 -4.28
CA ASN A 245 -2.99 -6.50 -4.63
C ASN A 245 -2.85 -6.14 -6.12
N CYS A 246 -1.72 -6.50 -6.77
CA CYS A 246 -1.51 -6.32 -8.21
C CYS A 246 -2.53 -7.09 -9.06
N ILE A 247 -3.01 -8.26 -8.63
CA ILE A 247 -4.06 -9.02 -9.31
C ILE A 247 -5.38 -8.23 -9.26
N VAL A 248 -5.69 -7.66 -8.11
CA VAL A 248 -6.91 -6.84 -7.93
C VAL A 248 -6.83 -5.58 -8.80
N VAL A 249 -5.65 -4.93 -8.85
CA VAL A 249 -5.41 -3.79 -9.74
C VAL A 249 -5.56 -4.20 -11.21
N LEU A 250 -5.09 -5.38 -11.58
CA LEU A 250 -5.25 -5.91 -12.93
C LEU A 250 -6.75 -6.11 -13.26
N ILE A 251 -7.50 -6.78 -12.39
CA ILE A 251 -8.94 -6.97 -12.55
C ILE A 251 -9.67 -5.62 -12.64
N GLY A 252 -9.34 -4.68 -11.76
CA GLY A 252 -9.87 -3.32 -11.81
C GLY A 252 -9.55 -2.61 -13.14
N SER A 253 -8.34 -2.83 -13.67
CA SER A 253 -7.94 -2.30 -14.98
C SER A 253 -8.74 -2.90 -16.12
N LEU A 254 -9.05 -4.20 -16.09
CA LEU A 254 -9.89 -4.86 -17.08
C LEU A 254 -11.31 -4.28 -17.10
N ILE A 255 -11.88 -4.04 -15.89
CA ILE A 255 -13.26 -3.58 -15.75
C ILE A 255 -13.39 -2.09 -16.07
N ILE A 256 -12.55 -1.25 -15.44
CA ILE A 256 -12.67 0.22 -15.49
C ILE A 256 -12.08 0.78 -16.78
N PHE A 257 -10.91 0.29 -17.20
CA PHE A 257 -10.20 0.80 -18.38
C PHE A 257 -10.42 -0.05 -19.61
N LYS A 258 -11.19 -1.17 -19.50
CA LYS A 258 -11.47 -2.12 -20.59
C LYS A 258 -10.18 -2.62 -21.26
N GLU A 259 -9.09 -2.72 -20.48
CA GLU A 259 -7.82 -3.27 -20.94
C GLU A 259 -7.99 -4.78 -21.24
N ARG A 260 -7.26 -5.33 -22.20
CA ARG A 260 -7.31 -6.77 -22.49
C ARG A 260 -6.21 -7.50 -21.72
N LEU A 261 -6.56 -8.63 -21.11
CA LEU A 261 -5.59 -9.50 -20.44
C LEU A 261 -4.57 -10.02 -21.45
N LYS A 262 -3.30 -9.84 -21.16
CA LYS A 262 -2.22 -10.36 -22.02
C LYS A 262 -1.76 -11.72 -21.50
N LYS A 263 -1.30 -12.58 -22.44
CA LYS A 263 -0.88 -13.97 -22.13
C LYS A 263 0.13 -14.05 -20.99
N TYR A 264 1.10 -13.13 -20.92
CA TYR A 264 2.11 -13.13 -19.86
C TYR A 264 1.52 -12.75 -18.48
N GLN A 265 0.45 -11.95 -18.44
CA GLN A 265 -0.26 -11.64 -17.20
C GLN A 265 -0.97 -12.88 -16.63
N LEU A 266 -1.54 -13.72 -17.52
CA LEU A 266 -2.12 -15.00 -17.14
C LEU A 266 -1.05 -15.94 -16.55
N ILE A 267 0.13 -16.01 -17.18
CA ILE A 267 1.29 -16.76 -16.64
C ILE A 267 1.67 -16.24 -15.25
N GLY A 268 1.72 -14.93 -15.08
CA GLY A 268 2.00 -14.30 -13.78
C GLY A 268 0.97 -14.70 -12.70
N ILE A 269 -0.33 -14.76 -13.03
CA ILE A 269 -1.38 -15.20 -12.10
C ILE A 269 -1.14 -16.66 -11.68
N ILE A 270 -0.85 -17.55 -12.63
CA ILE A 270 -0.57 -18.98 -12.34
C ILE A 270 0.66 -19.11 -11.44
N LEU A 271 1.75 -18.41 -11.76
CA LEU A 271 2.97 -18.40 -10.94
C LEU A 271 2.69 -17.91 -9.52
N THR A 272 1.84 -16.89 -9.37
CA THR A 272 1.42 -16.39 -8.07
C THR A 272 0.73 -17.47 -7.23
N LEU A 273 -0.20 -18.22 -7.82
CA LEU A 273 -0.90 -19.30 -7.14
C LEU A 273 0.07 -20.41 -6.72
N CYS A 274 0.99 -20.80 -7.61
CA CYS A 274 2.05 -21.77 -7.29
C CYS A 274 2.93 -21.29 -6.13
N GLY A 275 3.34 -20.02 -6.16
CA GLY A 275 4.15 -19.43 -5.09
C GLY A 275 3.44 -19.43 -3.73
N ILE A 276 2.14 -19.13 -3.69
CA ILE A 276 1.33 -19.19 -2.45
C ILE A 276 1.30 -20.60 -1.88
N VAL A 277 1.12 -21.62 -2.73
CA VAL A 277 1.13 -23.02 -2.28
C VAL A 277 2.47 -23.37 -1.66
N LEU A 278 3.58 -23.01 -2.31
CA LEU A 278 4.94 -23.25 -1.79
C LEU A 278 5.24 -22.53 -0.47
N THR A 279 4.64 -21.35 -0.23
CA THR A 279 4.83 -20.64 1.07
C THR A 279 3.99 -21.23 2.21
N LYS A 280 3.14 -22.21 1.95
CA LYS A 280 2.34 -22.91 2.96
C LYS A 280 2.86 -24.29 3.34
N ILE A 281 3.73 -24.87 2.52
CA ILE A 281 4.40 -26.14 2.76
C ILE A 281 5.67 -25.91 3.59
#